data_c35b8e9b5f34d5da147f90f8b4b9bf38
#
_entry.id   c35b8e9b5f34d5da147f90f8b4b9bf38
#
_cell.length_a   1.000
_cell.length_b   1.000
_cell.length_c   1.000
_cell.angle_alpha   90.00
_cell.angle_beta   90.00
_cell.angle_gamma   90.00
#
_symmetry.space_group_name_H-M   'P 1'
#
loop_
_entity.id
_entity.type
_entity.pdbx_description
1 polymer ?
#
loop_
_entity_poly.entity_id
_entity_poly.type
_entity_poly.pdbx_seq_one_letter_code
_entity_poly.pdbx_strand_id
1 'polypeptide(L)'
;MTLLISRIFSGVSHLFYGITTLFVPFYIDEFIRYGFSDFRVLIGLSQVVFGLGLLLGRYNFKITIVSSGFLALLMTGALIIRILIKDDSIQTLPAIGYLIINSYIFIKSMQSLKTLK
;
A
#
# COMPACT_ATOMS: atom_id res chain seq x y z
N MET A 1 -13.40 -14.45 -5.73
CA MET A 1 -12.09 -15.12 -5.80
C MET A 1 -10.94 -14.14 -6.09
N THR A 2 -11.09 -13.33 -7.15
CA THR A 2 -10.06 -12.33 -7.51
C THR A 2 -9.86 -11.31 -6.40
N LEU A 3 -10.95 -10.85 -5.78
CA LEU A 3 -10.84 -9.90 -4.67
C LEU A 3 -10.11 -10.53 -3.48
N LEU A 4 -10.41 -11.77 -3.15
CA LEU A 4 -9.76 -12.47 -2.05
C LEU A 4 -8.25 -12.60 -2.29
N ILE A 5 -7.87 -13.03 -3.49
CA ILE A 5 -6.46 -13.18 -3.85
C ILE A 5 -5.74 -11.83 -3.82
N SER A 6 -6.35 -10.80 -4.41
CA SER A 6 -5.77 -9.45 -4.43
C SER A 6 -5.58 -8.90 -3.02
N ARG A 7 -6.57 -9.09 -2.16
CA ARG A 7 -6.53 -8.62 -0.78
C ARG A 7 -5.41 -9.28 0.02
N ILE A 8 -5.28 -10.60 -0.11
CA ILE A 8 -4.22 -11.34 0.59
C ILE A 8 -2.86 -10.95 0.05
N PHE A 9 -2.71 -10.90 -1.27
CA PHE A 9 -1.45 -10.54 -1.92
C PHE A 9 -0.99 -9.13 -1.49
N SER A 10 -1.88 -8.15 -1.59
CA SER A 10 -1.56 -6.77 -1.22
C SER A 10 -1.27 -6.66 0.28
N GLY A 11 -2.09 -7.32 1.11
CA GLY A 11 -1.91 -7.27 2.56
C GLY A 11 -0.56 -7.82 2.99
N VAL A 12 -0.19 -9.00 2.51
CA VAL A 12 1.10 -9.61 2.81
C VAL A 12 2.25 -8.75 2.28
N SER A 13 2.11 -8.24 1.06
CA SER A 13 3.15 -7.41 0.43
C SER A 13 3.39 -6.14 1.23
N HIS A 14 2.34 -5.42 1.60
CA HIS A 14 2.50 -4.17 2.36
C HIS A 14 3.00 -4.42 3.78
N LEU A 15 2.60 -5.53 4.41
CA LEU A 15 3.15 -5.91 5.69
C LEU A 15 4.66 -6.12 5.59
N PHE A 16 5.09 -6.86 4.56
CA PHE A 16 6.51 -7.10 4.30
C PHE A 16 7.25 -5.78 4.01
N TYR A 17 6.72 -4.96 3.11
CA TYR A 17 7.36 -3.69 2.78
C TYR A 17 7.38 -2.73 3.96
N GLY A 18 6.35 -2.72 4.79
CA GLY A 18 6.33 -1.89 5.99
C GLY A 18 7.43 -2.28 6.96
N ILE A 19 7.59 -3.58 7.21
CA ILE A 19 8.63 -4.08 8.10
C ILE A 19 10.02 -3.74 7.54
N THR A 20 10.25 -3.98 6.24
CA THR A 20 11.54 -3.68 5.63
C THR A 20 11.83 -2.18 5.61
N THR A 21 10.82 -1.35 5.41
CA THR A 21 10.96 0.11 5.45
C THR A 21 11.45 0.57 6.82
N LEU A 22 10.99 -0.09 7.89
CA LEU A 22 11.37 0.28 9.25
C LEU A 22 12.79 -0.17 9.62
N PHE A 23 13.23 -1.33 9.15
CA PHE A 23 14.42 -1.97 9.70
C PHE A 23 15.56 -2.17 8.71
N VAL A 24 15.32 -2.21 7.40
CA VAL A 24 16.36 -2.50 6.41
C VAL A 24 17.11 -1.23 6.04
N PRO A 25 18.45 -1.19 6.17
CA PRO A 25 19.24 0.03 5.87
C PRO A 25 19.05 0.57 4.45
N PHE A 26 18.80 -0.30 3.47
CA PHE A 26 18.53 0.14 2.10
C PHE A 26 17.38 1.15 2.06
N TYR A 27 16.29 0.88 2.79
CA TYR A 27 15.13 1.76 2.79
C TYR A 27 15.36 3.03 3.59
N ILE A 28 16.21 2.97 4.63
CA ILE A 28 16.62 4.17 5.35
C ILE A 28 17.30 5.14 4.38
N ASP A 29 18.24 4.62 3.59
CA ASP A 29 18.98 5.41 2.61
C ASP A 29 18.07 5.93 1.50
N GLU A 30 17.11 5.10 1.04
CA GLU A 30 16.16 5.50 0.01
C GLU A 30 15.30 6.68 0.47
N PHE A 31 14.83 6.68 1.72
CA PHE A 31 14.02 7.79 2.22
C PHE A 31 14.84 9.07 2.39
N ILE A 32 16.13 8.95 2.70
CA ILE A 32 17.03 10.11 2.69
C ILE A 32 17.14 10.66 1.25
N ARG A 33 17.30 9.77 0.28
CA ARG A 33 17.39 10.15 -1.13
C ARG A 33 16.12 10.85 -1.61
N TYR A 34 14.94 10.41 -1.13
CA TYR A 34 13.66 11.04 -1.48
C TYR A 34 13.46 12.39 -0.79
N GLY A 35 14.22 12.69 0.26
CA GLY A 35 14.00 13.89 1.06
C GLY A 35 12.89 13.75 2.11
N PHE A 36 12.50 12.53 2.43
CA PHE A 36 11.39 12.25 3.34
C PHE A 36 11.82 11.34 4.49
N SER A 37 13.08 11.44 4.94
CA SER A 37 13.59 10.57 6.00
C SER A 37 12.78 10.68 7.31
N ASP A 38 12.23 11.86 7.60
CA ASP A 38 11.44 12.08 8.81
C ASP A 38 10.10 11.33 8.78
N PHE A 39 9.64 10.95 7.60
CA PHE A 39 8.35 10.27 7.43
C PHE A 39 8.50 8.76 7.26
N ARG A 40 9.73 8.24 7.26
CA ARG A 40 9.97 6.81 7.01
C ARG A 40 9.25 5.91 8.02
N VAL A 41 9.36 6.23 9.30
CA VAL A 41 8.71 5.43 10.35
C VAL A 41 7.20 5.47 10.20
N LEU A 42 6.65 6.66 9.95
CA LEU A 42 5.21 6.82 9.77
C LEU A 42 4.71 6.00 8.58
N ILE A 43 5.40 6.08 7.45
CA ILE A 43 5.02 5.36 6.24
C ILE A 43 5.14 3.85 6.44
N GLY A 44 6.24 3.39 7.06
CA GLY A 44 6.44 1.97 7.36
C GLY A 44 5.37 1.42 8.27
N LEU A 45 5.06 2.13 9.36
CA LEU A 45 3.99 1.73 10.28
C LEU A 45 2.64 1.71 9.59
N SER A 46 2.36 2.70 8.73
CA SER A 46 1.11 2.74 7.97
C SER A 46 0.96 1.52 7.08
N GLN A 47 2.02 1.11 6.40
CA GLN A 47 1.96 -0.09 5.57
C GLN A 47 1.72 -1.36 6.40
N VAL A 48 2.33 -1.47 7.57
CA VAL A 48 2.09 -2.60 8.47
C VAL A 48 0.62 -2.60 8.93
N VAL A 49 0.13 -1.49 9.41
CA VAL A 49 -1.24 -1.38 9.93
C VAL A 49 -2.27 -1.68 8.85
N PHE A 50 -2.14 -1.03 7.69
CA PHE A 50 -3.13 -1.20 6.62
C PHE A 50 -2.95 -2.51 5.87
N GLY A 51 -1.73 -3.05 5.82
CA GLY A 51 -1.52 -4.40 5.32
C GLY A 51 -2.24 -5.43 6.18
N LEU A 52 -2.11 -5.32 7.50
CA LEU A 52 -2.88 -6.16 8.43
C LEU A 52 -4.39 -5.94 8.26
N GLY A 53 -4.80 -4.69 8.04
CA GLY A 53 -6.20 -4.38 7.80
C GLY A 53 -6.77 -5.11 6.59
N LEU A 54 -5.99 -5.22 5.52
CA LEU A 54 -6.41 -5.99 4.35
C LEU A 54 -6.56 -7.47 4.67
N LEU A 55 -5.68 -8.03 5.48
CA LEU A 55 -5.76 -9.44 5.86
C LEU A 55 -6.96 -9.71 6.78
N LEU A 56 -7.22 -8.80 7.71
CA LEU A 56 -8.34 -8.93 8.65
C LEU A 56 -9.68 -8.51 8.04
N GLY A 57 -9.65 -7.85 6.90
CA GLY A 57 -10.84 -7.31 6.25
C GLY A 57 -11.83 -8.37 5.77
N ARG A 58 -11.45 -9.67 5.81
CA ARG A 58 -12.39 -10.75 5.51
C ARG A 58 -13.60 -10.75 6.43
N TYR A 59 -13.43 -10.17 7.61
CA TYR A 59 -14.48 -10.12 8.63
C TYR A 59 -15.31 -8.83 8.57
N ASN A 60 -14.81 -7.81 7.85
CA ASN A 60 -15.49 -6.52 7.79
C ASN A 60 -15.03 -5.74 6.56
N PHE A 61 -15.95 -5.52 5.61
CA PHE A 61 -15.64 -4.78 4.39
C PHE A 61 -15.17 -3.35 4.65
N LYS A 62 -15.64 -2.73 5.73
CA LYS A 62 -15.21 -1.36 6.06
C LYS A 62 -13.72 -1.28 6.36
N ILE A 63 -13.18 -2.28 7.05
CA ILE A 63 -11.73 -2.36 7.32
C ILE A 63 -10.97 -2.47 6.00
N THR A 64 -11.43 -3.32 5.09
CA THR A 64 -10.80 -3.47 3.77
C THR A 64 -10.85 -2.18 2.98
N ILE A 65 -11.99 -1.49 2.98
CA ILE A 65 -12.17 -0.23 2.25
C ILE A 65 -11.20 0.83 2.76
N VAL A 66 -11.15 1.04 4.07
CA VAL A 66 -10.25 2.04 4.66
C VAL A 66 -8.79 1.68 4.37
N SER A 67 -8.41 0.42 4.59
CA SER A 67 -7.02 -0.01 4.39
C SER A 67 -6.58 0.13 2.93
N SER A 68 -7.39 -0.34 1.99
CA SER A 68 -7.04 -0.26 0.57
C SER A 68 -7.02 1.18 0.07
N GLY A 69 -7.94 2.02 0.57
CA GLY A 69 -7.96 3.43 0.22
C GLY A 69 -6.68 4.15 0.67
N PHE A 70 -6.27 3.94 1.92
CA PHE A 70 -5.04 4.55 2.42
C PHE A 70 -3.80 4.02 1.70
N LEU A 71 -3.74 2.71 1.43
CA LEU A 71 -2.61 2.15 0.69
C LEU A 71 -2.55 2.68 -0.73
N ALA A 72 -3.70 2.87 -1.39
CA ALA A 72 -3.73 3.49 -2.72
C ALA A 72 -3.18 4.92 -2.67
N LEU A 73 -3.54 5.68 -1.63
CA LEU A 73 -3.01 7.03 -1.44
C LEU A 73 -1.50 7.01 -1.20
N LEU A 74 -1.00 6.08 -0.39
CA LEU A 74 0.44 5.94 -0.17
C LEU A 74 1.17 5.62 -1.47
N MET A 75 0.61 4.74 -2.30
CA MET A 75 1.23 4.37 -3.56
C MET A 75 1.19 5.52 -4.56
N THR A 76 0.12 6.33 -4.54
CA THR A 76 0.05 7.55 -5.35
C THR A 76 1.17 8.51 -4.95
N GLY A 77 1.36 8.73 -3.66
CA GLY A 77 2.43 9.58 -3.16
C GLY A 77 3.80 9.04 -3.54
N ALA A 78 4.02 7.74 -3.40
CA ALA A 78 5.27 7.10 -3.78
C ALA A 78 5.56 7.27 -5.26
N LEU A 79 4.54 7.10 -6.10
CA LEU A 79 4.69 7.27 -7.54
C LEU A 79 5.06 8.71 -7.91
N ILE A 80 4.38 9.69 -7.29
CA ILE A 80 4.67 11.10 -7.53
C ILE A 80 6.12 11.42 -7.16
N ILE A 81 6.58 10.95 -6.00
CA ILE A 81 7.95 11.18 -5.55
C ILE A 81 8.95 10.59 -6.54
N ARG A 82 8.73 9.37 -7.01
CA ARG A 82 9.64 8.73 -7.96
C ARG A 82 9.69 9.48 -9.29
N ILE A 83 8.56 9.99 -9.75
CA ILE A 83 8.51 10.82 -10.96
C ILE A 83 9.30 12.12 -10.75
N LEU A 84 9.12 12.78 -9.60
CA LEU A 84 9.80 14.04 -9.31
C LEU A 84 11.32 13.89 -9.20
N ILE A 85 11.81 12.79 -8.65
CA ILE A 85 13.26 12.54 -8.56
C ILE A 85 13.80 11.83 -9.80
N LYS A 86 12.96 11.61 -10.80
CA LYS A 86 13.33 11.00 -12.09
C LYS A 86 13.91 9.60 -11.93
N ASP A 87 13.28 8.80 -11.05
CA ASP A 87 13.63 7.39 -10.91
C ASP A 87 13.34 6.63 -12.21
N ASP A 88 14.04 5.50 -12.38
CA ASP A 88 13.85 4.70 -13.59
C ASP A 88 12.51 3.95 -13.54
N SER A 89 12.13 3.38 -14.71
CA SER A 89 10.85 2.69 -14.85
C SER A 89 10.77 1.46 -13.97
N ILE A 90 11.87 0.75 -13.78
CA ILE A 90 11.88 -0.49 -13.00
C ILE A 90 11.55 -0.20 -11.52
N GLN A 91 12.14 0.86 -10.96
CA GLN A 91 11.90 1.24 -9.58
C GLN A 91 10.49 1.82 -9.38
N THR A 92 9.89 2.35 -10.44
CA THR A 92 8.55 2.92 -10.40
C THR A 92 7.45 1.87 -10.50
N LEU A 93 7.74 0.72 -11.13
CA LEU A 93 6.74 -0.33 -11.38
C LEU A 93 6.01 -0.82 -10.12
N PRO A 94 6.67 -1.09 -8.98
CA PRO A 94 5.94 -1.53 -7.80
C PRO A 94 4.87 -0.54 -7.34
N ALA A 95 5.17 0.77 -7.38
CA ALA A 95 4.20 1.78 -6.99
C ALA A 95 2.98 1.76 -7.90
N ILE A 96 3.19 1.63 -9.21
CA ILE A 96 2.09 1.55 -10.18
C ILE A 96 1.28 0.29 -9.93
N GLY A 97 1.94 -0.87 -9.79
CA GLY A 97 1.28 -2.15 -9.57
C GLY A 97 0.41 -2.16 -8.33
N TYR A 98 0.96 -1.70 -7.20
CA TYR A 98 0.21 -1.68 -5.95
C TYR A 98 -0.87 -0.61 -5.94
N LEU A 99 -0.67 0.51 -6.64
CA LEU A 99 -1.74 1.49 -6.81
C LEU A 99 -2.93 0.86 -7.53
N ILE A 100 -2.70 0.12 -8.60
CA ILE A 100 -3.75 -0.55 -9.35
C ILE A 100 -4.45 -1.60 -8.48
N ILE A 101 -3.69 -2.45 -7.80
CA ILE A 101 -4.23 -3.52 -6.97
C ILE A 101 -5.08 -2.95 -5.82
N ASN A 102 -4.55 -1.95 -5.12
CA ASN A 102 -5.25 -1.37 -3.97
C ASN A 102 -6.50 -0.60 -4.40
N SER A 103 -6.44 0.08 -5.55
CA SER A 103 -7.61 0.75 -6.11
C SER A 103 -8.68 -0.27 -6.50
N TYR A 104 -8.30 -1.39 -7.09
CA TYR A 104 -9.24 -2.47 -7.41
C TYR A 104 -9.90 -3.01 -6.15
N ILE A 105 -9.12 -3.26 -5.10
CA ILE A 105 -9.65 -3.76 -3.82
C ILE A 105 -10.65 -2.76 -3.25
N PHE A 106 -10.30 -1.48 -3.27
CA PHE A 106 -11.15 -0.41 -2.76
C PHE A 106 -12.48 -0.38 -3.49
N ILE A 107 -12.45 -0.36 -4.81
CA ILE A 107 -13.67 -0.27 -5.63
C ILE A 107 -14.55 -1.50 -5.45
N LYS A 108 -13.95 -2.69 -5.53
CA LYS A 108 -14.71 -3.94 -5.38
C LYS A 108 -15.32 -4.09 -4.00
N SER A 109 -14.58 -3.68 -2.96
CA SER A 109 -15.09 -3.74 -1.58
C SER A 109 -16.24 -2.77 -1.37
N MET A 110 -16.15 -1.58 -1.98
CA MET A 110 -17.26 -0.62 -1.95
C MET A 110 -18.50 -1.17 -2.62
N GLN A 111 -18.34 -1.80 -3.79
CA GLN A 111 -19.46 -2.41 -4.51
C GLN A 111 -20.08 -3.55 -3.71
N SER A 112 -19.25 -4.39 -3.09
CA SER A 112 -19.74 -5.50 -2.27
C SER A 112 -20.52 -5.01 -1.05
N LEU A 113 -20.05 -3.95 -0.41
CA LEU A 113 -20.75 -3.35 0.72
C LEU A 113 -22.10 -2.82 0.31
N LYS A 114 -22.21 -2.15 -0.84
CA LYS A 114 -23.49 -1.64 -1.35
C LYS A 114 -24.47 -2.78 -1.64
N THR A 115 -23.97 -3.89 -2.17
CA THR A 115 -24.80 -5.05 -2.48
C THR A 115 -25.42 -5.65 -1.22
N LEU A 116 -24.71 -5.60 -0.08
CA LEU A 116 -25.19 -6.13 1.19
C LEU A 116 -26.29 -5.27 1.83
N LYS A 117 -26.42 -4.04 1.39
CA LYS A 117 -27.49 -3.16 1.88
C LYS A 117 -28.74 -3.32 1.03
#